data_b5bd7ab1caaded48b440bbac6096de71
#
_entry.id   b5bd7ab1caaded48b440bbac6096de71
#
_cell.length_a   1.000
_cell.length_b   1.000
_cell.length_c   1.000
_cell.angle_alpha   90.00
_cell.angle_beta   90.00
_cell.angle_gamma   90.00
#
_symmetry.space_group_name_H-M   'P 1'
#
loop_
_entity.id
_entity.type
_entity.pdbx_description
1 polymer ?
#
loop_
_entity_poly.entity_id
_entity_poly.type
_entity_poly.pdbx_seq_one_letter_code
_entity_poly.pdbx_strand_id
1 'polypeptide(L)'
;RPLRLRTYFTAGLEGLADGYLDTTAETITRYERAIGPYPFDGFSVVASPTPTGFGMPSLTYIGADVLKLPFLRETSLVHEILHNWWGNGVYPDVRQGNWSEGLTTFMADYDSRERQGEDSGRAMRLAWLRDVTALPPA
;
A
#
# COMPACT_ATOMS: atom_id res chain seq x y z
N ARG A 1 18.94 -9.34 7.88
CA ARG A 1 19.57 -8.70 6.73
C ARG A 1 19.06 -7.26 6.61
N PRO A 2 19.92 -6.25 6.49
CA PRO A 2 19.48 -4.87 6.36
C PRO A 2 18.78 -4.66 5.01
N LEU A 3 17.58 -4.06 5.04
CA LEU A 3 16.83 -3.69 3.86
C LEU A 3 17.34 -2.35 3.30
N ARG A 4 17.35 -2.22 1.98
CA ARG A 4 17.72 -0.97 1.31
C ARG A 4 16.46 -0.20 0.94
N LEU A 5 16.23 0.91 1.62
CA LEU A 5 15.11 1.79 1.30
C LEU A 5 15.60 2.99 0.49
N ARG A 6 14.89 3.34 -0.57
CA ARG A 6 15.28 4.42 -1.48
C ARG A 6 14.08 5.23 -1.94
N THR A 7 14.34 6.50 -2.18
CA THR A 7 13.46 7.38 -2.94
C THR A 7 14.20 7.84 -4.21
N TYR A 8 13.49 7.86 -5.31
CA TYR A 8 13.95 8.45 -6.57
C TYR A 8 12.99 9.58 -6.92
N PHE A 9 13.29 10.75 -6.37
CA PHE A 9 12.44 11.92 -6.47
C PHE A 9 13.03 12.95 -7.42
N THR A 10 12.16 13.65 -8.15
CA THR A 10 12.53 14.78 -8.98
C THR A 10 12.74 16.03 -8.14
N ALA A 11 13.36 17.05 -8.74
CA ALA A 11 13.54 18.35 -8.10
C ALA A 11 12.22 18.90 -7.54
N GLY A 12 12.28 19.43 -6.33
CA GLY A 12 11.13 19.95 -5.60
C GLY A 12 10.40 18.93 -4.70
N LEU A 13 10.81 17.66 -4.72
CA LEU A 13 10.27 16.61 -3.83
C LEU A 13 11.25 16.19 -2.73
N GLU A 14 12.43 16.75 -2.70
CA GLU A 14 13.52 16.35 -1.79
C GLU A 14 13.09 16.43 -0.31
N GLY A 15 12.31 17.44 0.05
CA GLY A 15 11.80 17.62 1.42
C GLY A 15 10.83 16.53 1.88
N LEU A 16 10.32 15.70 0.96
CA LEU A 16 9.42 14.60 1.28
C LEU A 16 10.16 13.27 1.49
N ALA A 17 11.41 13.16 1.06
CA ALA A 17 12.14 11.90 0.99
C ALA A 17 12.24 11.19 2.34
N ASP A 18 12.67 11.88 3.39
CA ASP A 18 12.83 11.30 4.72
C ASP A 18 11.51 10.75 5.27
N GLY A 19 10.42 11.51 5.13
CA GLY A 19 9.10 11.06 5.56
C GLY A 19 8.62 9.80 4.83
N TYR A 20 8.91 9.66 3.55
CA TYR A 20 8.61 8.44 2.78
C TYR A 20 9.48 7.26 3.20
N LEU A 21 10.76 7.48 3.47
CA LEU A 21 11.66 6.44 3.98
C LEU A 21 11.25 5.96 5.37
N ASP A 22 10.92 6.86 6.28
CA ASP A 22 10.49 6.54 7.64
C ASP A 22 9.19 5.72 7.62
N THR A 23 8.17 6.19 6.90
CA THR A 23 6.90 5.46 6.78
C THR A 23 7.10 4.08 6.14
N THR A 24 7.99 3.97 5.16
CA THR A 24 8.31 2.68 4.53
C THR A 24 8.94 1.72 5.54
N ALA A 25 9.93 2.18 6.31
CA ALA A 25 10.60 1.38 7.33
C ALA A 25 9.64 0.89 8.42
N GLU A 26 8.81 1.79 8.93
CA GLU A 26 7.80 1.48 9.95
C GLU A 26 6.76 0.47 9.43
N THR A 27 6.29 0.66 8.20
CA THR A 27 5.31 -0.20 7.55
C THR A 27 5.85 -1.61 7.36
N ILE A 28 7.06 -1.74 6.81
CA ILE A 28 7.70 -3.04 6.62
C ILE A 28 7.89 -3.73 7.96
N THR A 29 8.43 -3.03 8.96
CA THR A 29 8.63 -3.58 10.30
C THR A 29 7.34 -4.09 10.93
N ARG A 30 6.24 -3.34 10.76
CA ARG A 30 4.93 -3.73 11.26
C ARG A 30 4.43 -5.03 10.60
N TYR A 31 4.52 -5.12 9.29
CA TYR A 31 4.04 -6.30 8.57
C TYR A 31 4.97 -7.50 8.67
N GLU A 32 6.28 -7.32 8.87
CA GLU A 32 7.15 -8.43 9.22
C GLU A 32 6.73 -9.12 10.51
N ARG A 33 6.26 -8.37 11.49
CA ARG A 33 5.73 -8.93 12.75
C ARG A 33 4.37 -9.64 12.58
N ALA A 34 3.55 -9.16 11.66
CA ALA A 34 2.19 -9.68 11.46
C ALA A 34 2.13 -10.85 10.48
N ILE A 35 2.99 -10.86 9.49
CA ILE A 35 2.95 -11.81 8.35
C ILE A 35 4.18 -12.70 8.33
N GLY A 36 5.37 -12.10 8.44
CA GLY A 36 6.65 -12.78 8.29
C GLY A 36 7.66 -11.93 7.50
N PRO A 37 8.86 -12.45 7.26
CA PRO A 37 9.95 -11.70 6.65
C PRO A 37 9.54 -11.00 5.35
N TYR A 38 10.02 -9.79 5.17
CA TYR A 38 9.85 -9.06 3.91
C TYR A 38 10.55 -9.83 2.78
N PRO A 39 9.86 -10.12 1.65
CA PRO A 39 10.36 -11.06 0.66
C PRO A 39 11.46 -10.54 -0.26
N PHE A 40 11.81 -9.25 -0.20
CA PHE A 40 12.81 -8.63 -1.09
C PHE A 40 13.96 -7.99 -0.33
N ASP A 41 15.00 -7.54 -1.04
CA ASP A 41 16.19 -6.94 -0.47
C ASP A 41 16.05 -5.45 -0.13
N GLY A 42 14.95 -4.84 -0.54
CA GLY A 42 14.70 -3.42 -0.33
C GLY A 42 13.40 -2.97 -0.94
N PHE A 43 13.09 -1.68 -0.80
CA PHE A 43 11.93 -1.04 -1.40
C PHE A 43 12.27 0.34 -1.92
N SER A 44 11.74 0.70 -3.07
CA SER A 44 11.97 2.00 -3.68
C SER A 44 10.66 2.72 -3.98
N VAL A 45 10.58 3.99 -3.63
CA VAL A 45 9.50 4.90 -4.05
C VAL A 45 10.02 5.79 -5.16
N VAL A 46 9.41 5.74 -6.33
CA VAL A 46 9.86 6.45 -7.51
C VAL A 46 8.80 7.46 -7.95
N ALA A 47 9.20 8.71 -8.08
CA ALA A 47 8.33 9.76 -8.61
C ALA A 47 8.13 9.59 -10.12
N SER A 48 6.88 9.53 -10.55
CA SER A 48 6.49 9.47 -11.95
C SER A 48 6.08 10.85 -12.47
N PRO A 49 6.42 11.22 -13.71
CA PRO A 49 5.93 12.45 -14.33
C PRO A 49 4.43 12.37 -14.69
N THR A 50 3.85 11.17 -14.70
CA THR A 50 2.43 10.96 -14.99
C THR A 50 1.64 10.70 -13.70
N PRO A 51 0.34 11.08 -13.63
CA PRO A 51 -0.50 10.84 -12.46
C PRO A 51 -0.89 9.36 -12.38
N THR A 52 0.03 8.53 -11.94
CA THR A 52 -0.12 7.08 -11.88
C THR A 52 0.28 6.53 -10.52
N GLY A 53 -0.18 5.31 -10.22
CA GLY A 53 0.29 4.49 -9.12
C GLY A 53 0.46 3.06 -9.62
N PHE A 54 1.69 2.54 -9.63
CA PHE A 54 2.01 1.16 -9.99
C PHE A 54 2.87 0.52 -8.93
N GLY A 55 2.39 -0.61 -8.37
CA GLY A 55 3.18 -1.49 -7.53
C GLY A 55 3.88 -2.55 -8.37
N MET A 56 5.16 -2.72 -8.12
CA MET A 56 6.00 -3.79 -8.67
C MET A 56 6.78 -4.45 -7.53
N PRO A 57 7.34 -5.65 -7.70
CA PRO A 57 8.19 -6.23 -6.68
C PRO A 57 9.28 -5.25 -6.24
N SER A 58 9.33 -4.93 -4.95
CA SER A 58 10.30 -4.02 -4.32
C SER A 58 10.31 -2.55 -4.80
N LEU A 59 9.25 -2.11 -5.54
CA LEU A 59 9.21 -0.76 -6.08
C LEU A 59 7.77 -0.29 -6.28
N THR A 60 7.51 1.00 -6.04
CA THR A 60 6.27 1.65 -6.46
C THR A 60 6.57 2.93 -7.24
N TYR A 61 5.86 3.11 -8.35
CA TYR A 61 5.78 4.38 -9.08
C TYR A 61 4.57 5.15 -8.60
N ILE A 62 4.78 6.41 -8.21
CA ILE A 62 3.70 7.31 -7.78
C ILE A 62 3.89 8.66 -8.48
N GLY A 63 2.81 9.21 -9.01
CA GLY A 63 2.84 10.52 -9.64
C GLY A 63 3.40 11.60 -8.73
N ALA A 64 4.28 12.46 -9.26
CA ALA A 64 4.97 13.49 -8.49
C ALA A 64 3.99 14.41 -7.72
N ASP A 65 2.86 14.76 -8.34
CA ASP A 65 1.84 15.57 -7.67
C ASP A 65 1.06 14.78 -6.60
N VAL A 66 0.89 13.48 -6.78
CA VAL A 66 0.25 12.60 -5.81
C VAL A 66 1.13 12.43 -4.57
N LEU A 67 2.44 12.36 -4.73
CA LEU A 67 3.41 12.27 -3.61
C LEU A 67 3.33 13.45 -2.65
N LYS A 68 2.83 14.60 -3.10
CA LYS A 68 2.66 15.82 -2.28
C LYS A 68 1.43 15.77 -1.38
N LEU A 69 0.50 14.83 -1.60
CA LEU A 69 -0.72 14.72 -0.81
C LEU A 69 -0.40 14.25 0.62
N PRO A 70 -0.87 14.96 1.66
CA PRO A 70 -0.42 14.72 3.03
C PRO A 70 -0.82 13.35 3.59
N PHE A 71 -1.90 12.75 3.08
CA PHE A 71 -2.42 11.46 3.54
C PHE A 71 -1.83 10.26 2.79
N LEU A 72 -1.07 10.46 1.72
CA LEU A 72 -0.63 9.38 0.83
C LEU A 72 0.26 8.35 1.54
N ARG A 73 1.16 8.82 2.41
CA ARG A 73 2.07 7.96 3.16
C ARG A 73 1.35 6.98 4.09
N GLU A 74 0.22 7.42 4.65
CA GLU A 74 -0.56 6.64 5.61
C GLU A 74 -1.63 5.75 4.95
N THR A 75 -1.83 5.90 3.66
CA THR A 75 -2.85 5.20 2.88
C THR A 75 -2.24 4.42 1.71
N SER A 76 -2.15 5.03 0.54
CA SER A 76 -1.72 4.36 -0.70
C SER A 76 -0.31 3.76 -0.61
N LEU A 77 0.64 4.44 0.05
CA LEU A 77 1.99 3.89 0.22
C LEU A 77 1.97 2.58 1.02
N VAL A 78 1.21 2.54 2.12
CA VAL A 78 1.07 1.33 2.95
C VAL A 78 0.47 0.18 2.14
N HIS A 79 -0.56 0.46 1.36
CA HIS A 79 -1.19 -0.49 0.45
C HIS A 79 -0.17 -1.08 -0.56
N GLU A 80 0.58 -0.23 -1.24
CA GLU A 80 1.58 -0.67 -2.22
C GLU A 80 2.75 -1.45 -1.58
N ILE A 81 3.17 -1.09 -0.38
CA ILE A 81 4.19 -1.86 0.34
C ILE A 81 3.68 -3.26 0.68
N LEU A 82 2.43 -3.38 1.12
CA LEU A 82 1.85 -4.66 1.51
C LEU A 82 1.71 -5.62 0.33
N HIS A 83 1.52 -5.12 -0.88
CA HIS A 83 1.56 -5.94 -2.10
C HIS A 83 2.87 -6.72 -2.29
N ASN A 84 3.95 -6.35 -1.63
CA ASN A 84 5.18 -7.14 -1.67
C ASN A 84 5.05 -8.50 -1.00
N TRP A 85 4.12 -8.67 -0.04
CA TRP A 85 3.72 -10.00 0.44
C TRP A 85 2.59 -10.57 -0.42
N TRP A 86 1.51 -9.82 -0.62
CA TRP A 86 0.28 -10.26 -1.28
C TRP A 86 0.21 -9.77 -2.73
N GLY A 87 0.57 -10.61 -3.65
CA GLY A 87 0.62 -10.33 -5.07
C GLY A 87 2.02 -10.47 -5.67
N ASN A 88 3.05 -9.97 -4.99
CA ASN A 88 4.44 -10.01 -5.47
C ASN A 88 5.29 -11.07 -4.77
N GLY A 89 5.09 -11.31 -3.48
CA GLY A 89 5.73 -12.39 -2.72
C GLY A 89 4.97 -13.71 -2.86
N VAL A 90 3.65 -13.65 -2.79
CA VAL A 90 2.74 -14.78 -3.05
C VAL A 90 1.84 -14.40 -4.22
N TYR A 91 1.97 -15.09 -5.34
CA TYR A 91 1.21 -14.79 -6.56
C TYR A 91 -0.23 -15.30 -6.49
N PRO A 92 -1.24 -14.48 -6.83
CA PRO A 92 -2.60 -14.95 -6.99
C PRO A 92 -2.79 -15.69 -8.33
N ASP A 93 -3.60 -16.74 -8.32
CA ASP A 93 -4.21 -17.22 -9.55
C ASP A 93 -5.44 -16.37 -9.85
N VAL A 94 -5.27 -15.38 -10.70
CA VAL A 94 -6.31 -14.39 -11.02
C VAL A 94 -7.59 -15.01 -11.62
N ARG A 95 -7.50 -16.24 -12.15
CA ARG A 95 -8.67 -16.99 -12.62
C ARG A 95 -9.59 -17.41 -11.48
N GLN A 96 -9.08 -17.45 -10.26
CA GLN A 96 -9.81 -17.81 -9.05
C GLN A 96 -10.24 -16.58 -8.23
N GLY A 97 -10.01 -15.40 -8.76
CA GLY A 97 -10.31 -14.13 -8.11
C GLY A 97 -9.06 -13.37 -7.64
N ASN A 98 -9.22 -12.09 -7.40
CA ASN A 98 -8.13 -11.21 -6.98
C ASN A 98 -8.07 -11.10 -5.45
N TRP A 99 -7.76 -12.21 -4.78
CA TRP A 99 -7.64 -12.24 -3.32
C TRP A 99 -6.51 -11.34 -2.80
N SER A 100 -5.45 -11.13 -3.59
CA SER A 100 -4.32 -10.31 -3.15
C SER A 100 -4.72 -8.85 -2.96
N GLU A 101 -5.53 -8.29 -3.85
CA GLU A 101 -6.07 -6.94 -3.71
C GLU A 101 -7.03 -6.85 -2.51
N GLY A 102 -7.92 -7.82 -2.36
CA GLY A 102 -8.86 -7.86 -1.23
C GLY A 102 -8.16 -7.96 0.13
N LEU A 103 -7.15 -8.83 0.24
CA LEU A 103 -6.39 -8.98 1.48
C LEU A 103 -5.53 -7.74 1.77
N THR A 104 -4.92 -7.15 0.76
CA THR A 104 -4.16 -5.90 0.90
C THR A 104 -5.07 -4.75 1.35
N THR A 105 -6.22 -4.59 0.74
CA THR A 105 -7.23 -3.60 1.15
C THR A 105 -7.68 -3.82 2.60
N PHE A 106 -7.92 -5.06 3.00
CA PHE A 106 -8.30 -5.37 4.38
C PHE A 106 -7.18 -5.04 5.38
N MET A 107 -5.96 -5.47 5.12
CA MET A 107 -4.85 -5.33 6.08
C MET A 107 -4.23 -3.92 6.08
N ALA A 108 -4.34 -3.15 5.01
CA ALA A 108 -3.83 -1.79 4.92
C ALA A 108 -4.95 -0.74 5.09
N ASP A 109 -5.90 -0.70 4.16
CA ASP A 109 -6.87 0.40 4.08
C ASP A 109 -7.91 0.31 5.20
N TYR A 110 -8.47 -0.88 5.44
CA TYR A 110 -9.43 -1.07 6.52
C TYR A 110 -8.79 -0.92 7.90
N ASP A 111 -7.60 -1.49 8.12
CA ASP A 111 -6.87 -1.30 9.38
C ASP A 111 -6.59 0.19 9.67
N SER A 112 -6.23 0.96 8.65
CA SER A 112 -6.08 2.40 8.76
C SER A 112 -7.38 3.10 9.19
N ARG A 113 -8.52 2.68 8.63
CA ARG A 113 -9.83 3.21 9.00
C ARG A 113 -10.23 2.85 10.43
N GLU A 114 -9.98 1.62 10.84
CA GLU A 114 -10.26 1.18 12.22
C GLU A 114 -9.46 1.96 13.25
N ARG A 115 -8.20 2.28 12.95
CA ARG A 115 -7.36 3.11 13.83
C ARG A 115 -7.82 4.56 13.93
N GLN A 116 -8.50 5.08 12.92
CA GLN A 116 -9.11 6.42 12.96
C GLN A 116 -10.32 6.48 13.88
N GLY A 117 -10.90 5.34 14.22
CA GLY A 117 -12.03 5.20 15.14
C GLY A 117 -13.07 4.20 14.65
N GLU A 118 -13.89 3.73 15.60
CA GLU A 118 -14.91 2.71 15.33
C GLU A 118 -15.90 3.12 14.22
N ASP A 119 -16.33 4.38 14.22
CA ASP A 119 -17.26 4.89 13.20
C ASP A 119 -16.66 4.86 11.80
N SER A 120 -15.36 5.16 11.67
CA SER A 120 -14.66 5.12 10.38
C SER A 120 -14.54 3.69 9.85
N GLY A 121 -14.15 2.74 10.68
CA GLY A 121 -14.12 1.32 10.33
C GLY A 121 -15.51 0.79 9.98
N ARG A 122 -16.54 1.15 10.76
CA ARG A 122 -17.92 0.77 10.49
C ARG A 122 -18.44 1.32 9.16
N ALA A 123 -18.14 2.57 8.85
CA ALA A 123 -18.53 3.18 7.59
C ALA A 123 -17.95 2.42 6.38
N MET A 124 -16.69 1.98 6.46
CA MET A 124 -16.07 1.18 5.42
C MET A 124 -16.72 -0.20 5.27
N ARG A 125 -17.02 -0.90 6.37
CA ARG A 125 -17.74 -2.19 6.32
C ARG A 125 -19.13 -2.05 5.70
N LEU A 126 -19.86 -0.98 6.01
CA LEU A 126 -21.17 -0.70 5.41
C LEU A 126 -21.07 -0.36 3.91
N ALA A 127 -20.00 0.32 3.49
CA ALA A 127 -19.75 0.55 2.08
C ALA A 127 -19.52 -0.77 1.34
N TRP A 128 -18.68 -1.64 1.85
CA TRP A 128 -18.48 -2.98 1.27
C TRP A 128 -19.75 -3.81 1.20
N LEU A 129 -20.57 -3.78 2.25
CA LEU A 129 -21.85 -4.49 2.24
C LEU A 129 -22.77 -3.98 1.12
N ARG A 130 -22.85 -2.66 0.94
CA ARG A 130 -23.63 -2.08 -0.18
C ARG A 130 -23.08 -2.51 -1.53
N ASP A 131 -21.77 -2.48 -1.71
CA ASP A 131 -21.12 -2.86 -2.97
C ASP A 131 -21.39 -4.33 -3.31
N VAL A 132 -21.26 -5.23 -2.33
CA VAL A 132 -21.54 -6.66 -2.52
C VAL A 132 -23.00 -6.92 -2.81
N THR A 133 -23.92 -6.23 -2.13
CA THR A 133 -25.38 -6.41 -2.34
C THR A 133 -25.86 -5.83 -3.67
N ALA A 134 -25.09 -4.92 -4.28
CA ALA A 134 -25.36 -4.36 -5.60
C ALA A 134 -24.83 -5.25 -6.75
N LEU A 135 -24.00 -6.27 -6.46
CA LEU A 135 -23.54 -7.20 -7.48
C LEU A 135 -24.67 -8.11 -7.97
N PRO A 136 -24.70 -8.44 -9.28
CA PRO A 136 -25.66 -9.43 -9.78
C PRO A 136 -25.39 -10.79 -9.11
N PRO A 137 -26.45 -11.60 -8.92
CA PRO A 137 -26.26 -12.96 -8.43
C PRO A 137 -25.34 -13.77 -9.36
N ALA A 138 -24.51 -14.59 -8.74
CA ALA A 138 -23.58 -15.47 -9.46
C ALA A 138 -24.31 -16.50 -10.31
#